data_3bfaee915a256593f6221d8d58454211
#
_entry.id   3bfaee915a256593f6221d8d58454211
#
_cell.length_a   1.000
_cell.length_b   1.000
_cell.length_c   1.000
_cell.angle_alpha   90.00
_cell.angle_beta   90.00
_cell.angle_gamma   90.00
#
_symmetry.space_group_name_H-M   'P 1'
#
loop_
_entity.id
_entity.type
_entity.pdbx_description
1 polymer ?
#
loop_
_entity_poly.entity_id
_entity_poly.type
_entity_poly.pdbx_seq_one_letter_code
_entity_poly.pdbx_strand_id
1 'polypeptide(L)'
;MDMPAEVQEVFGYALYLAQDGGKHSQAKPMKGLTSAGVLEVVEDFDGDTYRAVYTVKIGEAIYALHTFKKKSNKGIETPKHEIDLIKARLKDAEDHAKRQKK
;
A
#
# COMPACT_ATOMS: atom_id res chain seq x y z
N MET A 1 -4.83 5.26 -12.70
CA MET A 1 -3.87 6.33 -12.38
C MET A 1 -2.57 6.11 -13.14
N ASP A 2 -2.14 7.12 -13.84
CA ASP A 2 -0.90 7.04 -14.60
C ASP A 2 0.29 7.30 -13.69
N MET A 3 1.18 6.33 -13.61
CA MET A 3 2.40 6.48 -12.82
C MET A 3 3.61 6.33 -13.72
N PRO A 4 4.67 7.09 -13.45
CA PRO A 4 5.92 6.88 -14.19
C PRO A 4 6.39 5.44 -14.07
N ALA A 5 7.07 4.97 -15.10
CA ALA A 5 7.56 3.58 -15.11
C ALA A 5 8.46 3.30 -13.92
N GLU A 6 9.29 4.25 -13.54
CA GLU A 6 10.19 4.08 -12.39
C GLU A 6 9.42 3.84 -11.09
N VAL A 7 8.30 4.57 -10.92
CA VAL A 7 7.47 4.40 -9.74
C VAL A 7 6.78 3.04 -9.76
N GLN A 8 6.29 2.64 -10.93
CA GLN A 8 5.67 1.33 -11.06
C GLN A 8 6.64 0.21 -10.74
N GLU A 9 7.89 0.35 -11.15
CA GLU A 9 8.90 -0.66 -10.86
C GLU A 9 9.16 -0.78 -9.36
N VAL A 10 9.24 0.34 -8.65
CA VAL A 10 9.45 0.32 -7.21
C VAL A 10 8.29 -0.39 -6.52
N PHE A 11 7.06 -0.02 -6.90
CA PHE A 11 5.88 -0.61 -6.27
C PHE A 11 5.74 -2.09 -6.61
N GLY A 12 6.02 -2.45 -7.86
CA GLY A 12 5.99 -3.86 -8.27
C GLY A 12 6.99 -4.70 -7.50
N TYR A 13 8.19 -4.17 -7.32
CA TYR A 13 9.21 -4.87 -6.56
C TYR A 13 8.81 -5.02 -5.09
N ALA A 14 8.20 -3.97 -4.52
CA ALA A 14 7.74 -4.04 -3.14
C ALA A 14 6.68 -5.14 -2.96
N LEU A 15 5.76 -5.24 -3.91
CA LEU A 15 4.73 -6.27 -3.86
C LEU A 15 5.35 -7.67 -4.04
N TYR A 16 6.33 -7.79 -4.93
CA TYR A 16 7.02 -9.03 -5.14
C TYR A 16 7.69 -9.51 -3.84
N LEU A 17 8.40 -8.59 -3.16
CA LEU A 17 9.06 -8.95 -1.92
C LEU A 17 8.05 -9.33 -0.84
N ALA A 18 6.94 -8.62 -0.77
CA ALA A 18 5.92 -8.92 0.22
C ALA A 18 5.31 -10.30 -0.02
N GLN A 19 5.07 -10.64 -1.27
CA GLN A 19 4.51 -11.94 -1.62
C GLN A 19 5.46 -13.07 -1.24
N ASP A 20 6.76 -12.81 -1.30
CA ASP A 20 7.78 -13.79 -0.98
C ASP A 20 8.13 -13.80 0.53
N GLY A 21 7.39 -13.06 1.33
CA GLY A 21 7.60 -13.02 2.78
C GLY A 21 8.58 -11.97 3.24
N GLY A 22 9.12 -11.18 2.32
CA GLY A 22 10.05 -10.11 2.67
C GLY A 22 9.38 -8.76 2.74
N LYS A 23 10.20 -7.72 2.75
CA LYS A 23 9.72 -6.37 2.83
C LYS A 23 10.67 -5.44 2.10
N HIS A 24 10.13 -4.57 1.28
CA HIS A 24 10.93 -3.56 0.61
C HIS A 24 11.55 -2.62 1.65
N SER A 25 12.76 -2.14 1.39
CA SER A 25 13.46 -1.28 2.34
C SER A 25 12.71 0.01 2.63
N GLN A 26 11.89 0.48 1.68
CA GLN A 26 11.11 1.69 1.86
C GLN A 26 9.71 1.43 2.42
N ALA A 27 9.34 0.18 2.63
CA ALA A 27 8.03 -0.16 3.19
C ALA A 27 8.02 0.08 4.69
N LYS A 28 6.93 0.63 5.17
CA LYS A 28 6.77 0.90 6.60
C LYS A 28 5.30 0.76 6.97
N PRO A 29 5.00 0.51 8.25
CA PRO A 29 3.60 0.47 8.69
C PRO A 29 2.92 1.79 8.39
N MET A 30 1.68 1.72 7.95
CA MET A 30 0.95 2.92 7.59
C MET A 30 0.37 3.59 8.82
N LYS A 31 0.62 4.89 8.95
CA LYS A 31 0.03 5.68 10.04
C LYS A 31 -1.45 5.89 9.77
N GLY A 32 -2.21 6.01 10.85
CA GLY A 32 -3.63 6.27 10.73
C GLY A 32 -4.48 5.03 10.66
N LEU A 33 -3.87 3.86 10.60
CA LEU A 33 -4.58 2.60 10.66
C LEU A 33 -4.16 1.87 11.91
N THR A 34 -5.13 1.34 12.63
CA THR A 34 -4.85 0.62 13.87
C THR A 34 -4.59 -0.85 13.63
N SER A 35 -5.03 -1.36 12.48
CA SER A 35 -4.82 -2.76 12.15
C SER A 35 -3.37 -3.01 11.81
N ALA A 36 -2.78 -4.02 12.40
CA ALA A 36 -1.46 -4.48 11.98
C ALA A 36 -1.57 -5.05 10.57
N GLY A 37 -0.46 -4.99 9.84
CA GLY A 37 -0.42 -5.66 8.56
C GLY A 37 -0.72 -4.79 7.36
N VAL A 38 -0.76 -3.49 7.54
CA VAL A 38 -0.90 -2.58 6.39
C VAL A 38 0.39 -1.79 6.26
N LEU A 39 0.97 -1.85 5.09
CA LEU A 39 2.25 -1.20 4.80
C LEU A 39 2.09 -0.18 3.69
N GLU A 40 2.94 0.82 3.70
CA GLU A 40 3.01 1.75 2.58
C GLU A 40 4.44 1.86 2.08
N VAL A 41 4.56 2.06 0.78
CA VAL A 41 5.82 2.41 0.13
C VAL A 41 5.64 3.78 -0.47
N VAL A 42 6.60 4.65 -0.21
CA VAL A 42 6.56 6.03 -0.67
C VAL A 42 7.71 6.23 -1.64
N GLU A 43 7.41 6.79 -2.79
CA GLU A 43 8.43 7.06 -3.80
C GLU A 43 8.25 8.46 -4.34
N ASP A 44 9.29 9.28 -4.23
CA ASP A 44 9.29 10.63 -4.78
C ASP A 44 9.80 10.57 -6.21
N PHE A 45 9.10 11.26 -7.11
CA PHE A 45 9.52 11.31 -8.49
C PHE A 45 9.04 12.62 -9.11
N ASP A 46 9.98 13.40 -9.61
CA ASP A 46 9.70 14.62 -10.38
C ASP A 46 8.76 15.58 -9.64
N GLY A 47 9.02 15.78 -8.34
CA GLY A 47 8.28 16.74 -7.55
C GLY A 47 7.00 16.23 -6.94
N ASP A 48 6.60 15.03 -7.28
CA ASP A 48 5.40 14.40 -6.71
C ASP A 48 5.79 13.23 -5.83
N THR A 49 4.92 12.93 -4.88
CA THR A 49 5.09 11.79 -4.00
C THR A 49 4.03 10.76 -4.34
N TYR A 50 4.46 9.56 -4.68
CA TYR A 50 3.56 8.45 -4.99
C TYR A 50 3.57 7.48 -3.83
N ARG A 51 2.40 6.98 -3.48
CA ARG A 51 2.26 6.03 -2.37
C ARG A 51 1.50 4.80 -2.83
N ALA A 52 2.00 3.65 -2.40
CA ALA A 52 1.30 2.38 -2.61
C ALA A 52 1.04 1.77 -1.24
N VAL A 53 -0.19 1.35 -1.02
CA VAL A 53 -0.62 0.77 0.25
C VAL A 53 -1.03 -0.67 -0.01
N TYR A 54 -0.50 -1.59 0.77
CA TYR A 54 -0.78 -3.00 0.57
C TYR A 54 -0.70 -3.73 1.91
N THR A 55 -1.21 -4.96 1.94
CA THR A 55 -1.20 -5.75 3.16
C THR A 55 0.05 -6.60 3.23
N VAL A 56 0.39 -7.00 4.46
CA VAL A 56 1.26 -8.16 4.62
C VAL A 56 0.46 -9.37 4.13
N LYS A 57 1.13 -10.50 4.06
CA LYS A 57 0.48 -11.71 3.58
C LYS A 57 -0.68 -12.09 4.48
N ILE A 58 -1.87 -12.19 3.91
CA ILE A 58 -3.06 -12.66 4.60
C ILE A 58 -3.40 -13.99 3.96
N GLY A 59 -3.28 -15.08 4.74
CA GLY A 59 -3.37 -16.40 4.15
C GLY A 59 -2.21 -16.61 3.20
N GLU A 60 -2.48 -16.77 1.92
CA GLU A 60 -1.44 -17.03 0.94
C GLU A 60 -1.21 -15.88 -0.04
N ALA A 61 -1.81 -14.74 0.22
CA ALA A 61 -1.71 -13.63 -0.72
C ALA A 61 -1.55 -12.32 -0.01
N ILE A 62 -0.94 -11.36 -0.71
CA ILE A 62 -1.00 -9.97 -0.31
C ILE A 62 -2.05 -9.27 -1.16
N TYR A 63 -2.52 -8.14 -0.69
CA TYR A 63 -3.54 -7.37 -1.40
C TYR A 63 -3.07 -5.94 -1.54
N ALA A 64 -3.00 -5.48 -2.79
CA ALA A 64 -2.74 -4.07 -3.07
C ALA A 64 -4.03 -3.32 -2.85
N LEU A 65 -4.02 -2.40 -1.89
CA LEU A 65 -5.24 -1.74 -1.49
C LEU A 65 -5.48 -0.44 -2.23
N HIS A 66 -4.42 0.32 -2.48
CA HIS A 66 -4.60 1.64 -3.07
C HIS A 66 -3.27 2.21 -3.49
N THR A 67 -3.26 2.94 -4.59
CA THR A 67 -2.11 3.77 -4.95
C THR A 67 -2.63 5.17 -5.21
N PHE A 68 -1.85 6.15 -4.82
CA PHE A 68 -2.26 7.53 -5.03
C PHE A 68 -1.05 8.44 -5.08
N LYS A 69 -1.27 9.63 -5.62
CA LYS A 69 -0.24 10.65 -5.74
C LYS A 69 -0.60 11.81 -4.83
N LYS A 70 0.40 12.36 -4.17
CA LYS A 70 0.24 13.49 -3.28
C LYS A 70 1.35 14.47 -3.57
N LYS A 71 1.01 15.75 -3.60
CA LYS A 71 2.04 16.76 -3.80
C LYS A 71 2.98 16.78 -2.61
N SER A 72 4.26 16.83 -2.89
CA SER A 72 5.27 16.65 -1.85
C SER A 72 5.29 17.79 -0.83
N ASN A 73 4.74 18.94 -1.19
CA ASN A 73 4.76 20.09 -0.29
C ASN A 73 3.52 20.18 0.61
N LYS A 74 2.75 19.12 0.71
CA LYS A 74 1.49 19.14 1.45
C LYS A 74 1.56 18.42 2.79
N GLY A 75 2.73 18.32 3.36
CA GLY A 75 2.87 17.62 4.61
C GLY A 75 2.89 16.11 4.43
N ILE A 76 3.04 15.39 5.53
CA ILE A 76 3.31 13.97 5.49
C ILE A 76 2.09 13.11 5.78
N GLU A 77 1.01 13.72 6.27
CA GLU A 77 -0.16 12.93 6.64
C GLU A 77 -0.98 12.55 5.43
N THR A 78 -1.48 11.32 5.44
CA THR A 78 -2.37 10.86 4.40
C THR A 78 -3.75 11.48 4.62
N PRO A 79 -4.36 12.07 3.58
CA PRO A 79 -5.69 12.65 3.75
C PRO A 79 -6.72 11.64 4.23
N LYS A 80 -7.69 12.11 5.02
CA LYS A 80 -8.66 11.24 5.63
C LYS A 80 -9.46 10.43 4.60
N HIS A 81 -9.80 11.04 3.46
CA HIS A 81 -10.58 10.28 2.46
C HIS A 81 -9.79 9.12 1.89
N GLU A 82 -8.47 9.26 1.80
CA GLU A 82 -7.64 8.14 1.36
C GLU A 82 -7.60 7.06 2.43
N ILE A 83 -7.49 7.46 3.69
CA ILE A 83 -7.50 6.50 4.80
C ILE A 83 -8.81 5.73 4.82
N ASP A 84 -9.93 6.42 4.65
CA ASP A 84 -11.24 5.76 4.68
C ASP A 84 -11.37 4.74 3.55
N LEU A 85 -10.89 5.10 2.36
CA LEU A 85 -10.91 4.19 1.23
C LEU A 85 -10.05 2.96 1.49
N ILE A 86 -8.87 3.18 2.05
CA ILE A 86 -7.95 2.08 2.37
C ILE A 86 -8.60 1.15 3.40
N LYS A 87 -9.25 1.71 4.42
CA LYS A 87 -9.93 0.88 5.43
C LYS A 87 -11.01 0.03 4.82
N ALA A 88 -11.80 0.59 3.92
CA ALA A 88 -12.86 -0.16 3.26
C ALA A 88 -12.27 -1.30 2.43
N ARG A 89 -11.21 -1.02 1.69
CA ARG A 89 -10.57 -2.04 0.87
C ARG A 89 -9.89 -3.11 1.70
N LEU A 90 -9.33 -2.72 2.84
CA LEU A 90 -8.73 -3.70 3.76
C LEU A 90 -9.77 -4.67 4.27
N LYS A 91 -10.96 -4.16 4.64
CA LYS A 91 -12.03 -5.03 5.08
C LYS A 91 -12.44 -6.01 3.99
N ASP A 92 -12.56 -5.51 2.76
CA ASP A 92 -12.89 -6.37 1.64
C ASP A 92 -11.83 -7.45 1.42
N ALA A 93 -10.56 -7.07 1.56
CA ALA A 93 -9.47 -8.04 1.39
C ALA A 93 -9.51 -9.10 2.47
N GLU A 94 -9.76 -8.69 3.71
CA GLU A 94 -9.84 -9.65 4.81
C GLU A 94 -11.02 -10.60 4.63
N ASP A 95 -12.15 -10.08 4.17
CA ASP A 95 -13.32 -10.93 3.91
C ASP A 95 -13.03 -11.90 2.78
N HIS A 96 -12.35 -11.43 1.74
CA HIS A 96 -11.97 -12.30 0.63
C HIS A 96 -11.04 -13.42 1.09
N ALA A 97 -10.06 -13.08 1.93
CA ALA A 97 -9.12 -14.06 2.43
C ALA A 97 -9.82 -15.13 3.26
N LYS A 98 -10.82 -14.72 4.06
CA LYS A 98 -11.59 -15.69 4.84
C LYS A 98 -12.35 -16.65 3.95
N ARG A 99 -12.90 -16.16 2.85
CA ARG A 99 -13.66 -17.01 1.94
C ARG A 99 -12.76 -17.98 1.19
N GLN A 100 -11.50 -17.60 0.96
CA GLN A 100 -10.54 -18.47 0.31
C GLN A 100 -10.04 -19.57 1.22
N LYS A 101 -10.19 -19.36 2.51
CA LYS A 101 -9.63 -20.26 3.51
C LYS A 101 -10.69 -21.27 3.91
N LYS A 102 -10.66 -22.40 3.33
CA LYS A 102 -11.64 -23.45 3.65
C LYS A 102 -10.96 -24.70 4.12
#